data_782a5d44e082d5aebff455a3e159fc07
#
_entry.id   782a5d44e082d5aebff455a3e159fc07
#
_cell.length_a   1.000
_cell.length_b   1.000
_cell.length_c   1.000
_cell.angle_alpha   90.00
_cell.angle_beta   90.00
_cell.angle_gamma   90.00
#
_symmetry.space_group_name_H-M   'P 1'
#
loop_
_entity.id
_entity.type
_entity.pdbx_description
1 polymer ?
#
loop_
_entity_poly.entity_id
_entity_poly.type
_entity_poly.pdbx_seq_one_letter_code
_entity_poly.pdbx_strand_id
1 'polypeptide(L)'
;MTTADRTTSVAQRHLKDVAVGDELTPVSFPITVYRLVMEAGANRDFNSIHHNTEYAQATGAREMYANTTFLLGMWERAVRDWIGPAGKIHSISGFRMRSFNYAGDTTTVTGKVIGIDGTTIRIQMTSNNSAGVTVGPGTVTVSLPE
;
A
#
# COMPACT_ATOMS: atom_id res chain seq x y z
N MET A 1 -14.71 15.01 -24.93
CA MET A 1 -14.30 14.64 -23.56
C MET A 1 -12.80 14.61 -23.52
N THR A 2 -12.19 15.63 -22.96
CA THR A 2 -10.74 15.81 -22.88
C THR A 2 -10.21 14.92 -21.76
N THR A 3 -9.45 13.91 -22.12
CA THR A 3 -8.65 13.10 -21.18
C THR A 3 -7.61 14.04 -20.57
N ALA A 4 -7.83 14.48 -19.34
CA ALA A 4 -6.82 15.20 -18.58
C ALA A 4 -5.63 14.26 -18.39
N ASP A 5 -4.54 14.58 -19.03
CA ASP A 5 -3.23 13.96 -18.84
C ASP A 5 -2.79 14.21 -17.38
N ARG A 6 -3.00 13.21 -16.51
CA ARG A 6 -2.53 13.22 -15.13
C ARG A 6 -1.11 12.62 -15.08
N THR A 7 -0.21 13.15 -15.85
CA THR A 7 1.22 13.00 -15.59
C THR A 7 1.60 14.05 -14.53
N THR A 8 1.08 13.90 -13.31
CA THR A 8 1.74 14.55 -12.17
C THR A 8 3.06 13.82 -11.97
N SER A 9 4.14 14.42 -12.45
CA SER A 9 5.48 13.92 -12.18
C SER A 9 5.66 13.88 -10.66
N VAL A 10 5.89 12.69 -10.12
CA VAL A 10 6.22 12.53 -8.70
C VAL A 10 7.52 13.29 -8.45
N ALA A 11 7.50 14.23 -7.50
CA ALA A 11 8.67 15.03 -7.17
C ALA A 11 9.76 14.13 -6.55
N GLN A 12 11.01 14.36 -6.94
CA GLN A 12 12.14 13.67 -6.32
C GLN A 12 12.37 14.20 -4.91
N ARG A 13 12.45 13.30 -3.94
CA ARG A 13 12.88 13.60 -2.57
C ARG A 13 14.36 13.31 -2.40
N HIS A 14 15.07 14.17 -1.70
CA HIS A 14 16.49 14.03 -1.39
C HIS A 14 16.69 13.72 0.09
N LEU A 15 17.80 13.06 0.42
CA LEU A 15 18.13 12.69 1.81
C LEU A 15 18.15 13.89 2.76
N LYS A 16 18.71 15.00 2.32
CA LYS A 16 18.80 16.26 3.08
C LYS A 16 17.44 16.84 3.50
N ASP A 17 16.36 16.45 2.81
CA ASP A 17 14.99 16.95 3.02
C ASP A 17 14.16 16.02 3.93
N VAL A 18 14.81 15.03 4.57
CA VAL A 18 14.11 14.02 5.38
C VAL A 18 14.63 14.03 6.81
N ALA A 19 13.69 13.99 7.74
CA ALA A 19 13.98 13.87 9.18
C ALA A 19 13.22 12.68 9.80
N VAL A 20 13.76 12.15 10.90
CA VAL A 20 13.03 11.18 11.73
C VAL A 20 11.78 11.87 12.27
N GLY A 21 10.65 11.18 12.12
CA GLY A 21 9.34 11.72 12.49
C GLY A 21 8.54 12.26 11.31
N ASP A 22 9.14 12.45 10.14
CA ASP A 22 8.42 12.84 8.93
C ASP A 22 7.35 11.79 8.58
N GLU A 23 6.19 12.27 8.16
CA GLU A 23 5.08 11.41 7.76
C GLU A 23 4.91 11.42 6.25
N LEU A 24 4.59 10.24 5.69
CA LEU A 24 4.18 10.13 4.31
C LEU A 24 2.77 10.70 4.15
N THR A 25 2.52 11.36 3.03
CA THR A 25 1.14 11.72 2.66
C THR A 25 0.29 10.46 2.61
N PRO A 26 -0.80 10.36 3.38
CA PRO A 26 -1.66 9.19 3.34
C PRO A 26 -2.22 8.94 1.94
N VAL A 27 -2.24 7.68 1.51
CA VAL A 27 -2.79 7.26 0.22
C VAL A 27 -3.97 6.34 0.46
N SER A 28 -5.12 6.70 -0.09
CA SER A 28 -6.37 5.94 0.05
C SER A 28 -6.70 5.16 -1.21
N PHE A 29 -7.07 3.90 -1.02
CA PHE A 29 -7.41 2.95 -2.07
C PHE A 29 -8.83 2.42 -1.82
N PRO A 30 -9.85 2.90 -2.56
CA PRO A 30 -11.17 2.27 -2.53
C PRO A 30 -11.08 0.83 -3.03
N ILE A 31 -11.56 -0.12 -2.25
CA ILE A 31 -11.61 -1.54 -2.61
C ILE A 31 -12.92 -1.78 -3.35
N THR A 32 -12.88 -1.70 -4.67
CA THR A 32 -14.05 -1.97 -5.51
C THR A 32 -14.05 -3.39 -6.04
N VAL A 33 -15.22 -3.92 -6.36
CA VAL A 33 -15.37 -5.22 -7.05
C VAL A 33 -14.48 -5.26 -8.30
N TYR A 34 -14.51 -4.19 -9.10
CA TYR A 34 -13.71 -4.10 -10.32
C TYR A 34 -12.21 -4.22 -10.04
N ARG A 35 -11.71 -3.55 -9.01
CA ARG A 35 -10.28 -3.62 -8.62
C ARG A 35 -9.90 -5.01 -8.13
N LEU A 36 -10.75 -5.66 -7.35
CA LEU A 36 -10.50 -7.02 -6.86
C LEU A 36 -10.44 -8.04 -8.00
N VAL A 37 -11.35 -7.94 -8.98
CA VAL A 37 -11.34 -8.81 -10.15
C VAL A 37 -10.09 -8.57 -11.01
N MET A 38 -9.77 -7.31 -11.30
CA MET A 38 -8.57 -6.97 -12.06
C MET A 38 -7.30 -7.47 -11.39
N GLU A 39 -7.20 -7.29 -10.11
CA GLU A 39 -6.04 -7.62 -9.30
C GLU A 39 -5.85 -9.14 -9.19
N ALA A 40 -6.94 -9.89 -8.99
CA ALA A 40 -6.89 -11.35 -9.02
C ALA A 40 -6.32 -11.87 -10.36
N GLY A 41 -6.74 -11.27 -11.47
CA GLY A 41 -6.19 -11.59 -12.79
C GLY A 41 -4.72 -11.18 -12.95
N ALA A 42 -4.36 -9.96 -12.54
CA ALA A 42 -3.00 -9.43 -12.69
C ALA A 42 -1.98 -10.21 -11.86
N ASN A 43 -2.33 -10.59 -10.64
CA ASN A 43 -1.48 -11.39 -9.75
C ASN A 43 -1.59 -12.90 -9.97
N ARG A 44 -2.49 -13.34 -10.87
CA ARG A 44 -2.80 -14.76 -11.09
C ARG A 44 -3.25 -15.48 -9.82
N ASP A 45 -3.89 -14.76 -8.93
CA ASP A 45 -4.49 -15.30 -7.71
C ASP A 45 -5.99 -15.52 -7.95
N PHE A 46 -6.29 -16.64 -8.56
CA PHE A 46 -7.65 -16.99 -8.98
C PHE A 46 -8.48 -17.67 -7.88
N ASN A 47 -8.06 -17.58 -6.62
CA ASN A 47 -8.87 -18.05 -5.52
C ASN A 47 -10.18 -17.24 -5.46
N SER A 48 -11.30 -17.94 -5.50
CA SER A 48 -12.64 -17.33 -5.59
C SER A 48 -12.98 -16.40 -4.43
N ILE A 49 -12.29 -16.48 -3.30
CA ILE A 49 -12.47 -15.53 -2.17
C ILE A 49 -12.20 -14.07 -2.56
N HIS A 50 -11.43 -13.84 -3.63
CA HIS A 50 -11.03 -12.49 -4.06
C HIS A 50 -11.95 -11.90 -5.13
N HIS A 51 -12.83 -12.70 -5.74
CA HIS A 51 -13.67 -12.25 -6.85
C HIS A 51 -15.08 -12.88 -6.88
N ASN A 52 -15.49 -13.56 -5.82
CA ASN A 52 -16.82 -14.13 -5.69
C ASN A 52 -17.32 -14.00 -4.25
N THR A 53 -18.34 -13.18 -4.05
CA THR A 53 -18.93 -12.89 -2.73
C THR A 53 -19.52 -14.13 -2.09
N GLU A 54 -20.30 -14.92 -2.82
CA GLU A 54 -20.96 -16.12 -2.27
C GLU A 54 -19.92 -17.13 -1.79
N TYR A 55 -18.85 -17.32 -2.57
CA TYR A 55 -17.77 -18.21 -2.18
C TYR A 55 -17.03 -17.69 -0.94
N ALA A 56 -16.70 -16.39 -0.90
CA ALA A 56 -16.03 -15.78 0.26
C ALA A 56 -16.90 -15.92 1.53
N GLN A 57 -18.20 -15.69 1.42
CA GLN A 57 -19.15 -15.87 2.53
C GLN A 57 -19.24 -17.31 2.99
N ALA A 58 -19.22 -18.28 2.06
CA ALA A 58 -19.19 -19.70 2.41
C ALA A 58 -17.92 -20.11 3.19
N THR A 59 -16.82 -19.35 3.05
CA THR A 59 -15.58 -19.55 3.83
C THR A 59 -15.55 -18.77 5.15
N GLY A 60 -16.61 -18.02 5.48
CA GLY A 60 -16.75 -17.26 6.73
C GLY A 60 -16.38 -15.78 6.65
N ALA A 61 -16.00 -15.27 5.48
CA ALA A 61 -15.80 -13.85 5.26
C ALA A 61 -17.16 -13.14 5.06
N ARG A 62 -17.25 -11.83 5.37
CA ARG A 62 -18.49 -11.09 5.13
C ARG A 62 -18.69 -10.72 3.65
N GLU A 63 -17.60 -10.62 2.90
CA GLU A 63 -17.57 -10.19 1.51
C GLU A 63 -16.26 -10.68 0.87
N MET A 64 -16.13 -10.64 -0.47
CA MET A 64 -14.84 -10.83 -1.11
C MET A 64 -13.84 -9.75 -0.68
N TYR A 65 -12.57 -10.07 -0.68
CA TYR A 65 -11.52 -9.23 -0.10
C TYR A 65 -10.21 -9.27 -0.88
N ALA A 66 -9.40 -8.23 -0.65
CA ALA A 66 -8.10 -8.05 -1.29
C ALA A 66 -7.11 -9.17 -0.90
N ASN A 67 -6.31 -9.62 -1.86
CA ASN A 67 -5.22 -10.53 -1.58
C ASN A 67 -3.98 -9.80 -1.04
N THR A 68 -3.04 -10.57 -0.52
CA THR A 68 -1.81 -10.06 0.10
C THR A 68 -0.96 -9.25 -0.88
N THR A 69 -0.84 -9.68 -2.12
CA THR A 69 -0.02 -9.02 -3.14
C THR A 69 -0.59 -7.64 -3.51
N PHE A 70 -1.90 -7.52 -3.60
CA PHE A 70 -2.55 -6.23 -3.84
C PHE A 70 -2.31 -5.24 -2.68
N LEU A 71 -2.46 -5.71 -1.45
CA LEU A 71 -2.19 -4.89 -0.26
C LEU A 71 -0.72 -4.48 -0.15
N LEU A 72 0.20 -5.36 -0.54
CA LEU A 72 1.63 -5.06 -0.61
C LEU A 72 1.93 -3.98 -1.66
N GLY A 73 1.29 -4.07 -2.81
CA GLY A 73 1.39 -3.06 -3.87
C GLY A 73 0.92 -1.67 -3.43
N MET A 74 -0.04 -1.59 -2.51
CA MET A 74 -0.47 -0.31 -1.93
C MET A 74 0.64 0.35 -1.10
N TRP A 75 1.41 -0.43 -0.33
CA TRP A 75 2.56 0.09 0.40
C TRP A 75 3.66 0.55 -0.55
N GLU A 76 3.97 -0.28 -1.55
CA GLU A 76 4.96 0.08 -2.57
C GLU A 76 4.57 1.38 -3.27
N ARG A 77 3.30 1.54 -3.68
CA ARG A 77 2.81 2.74 -4.32
C ARG A 77 2.96 3.98 -3.43
N ALA A 78 2.54 3.89 -2.16
CA ALA A 78 2.64 5.00 -1.22
C ALA A 78 4.10 5.43 -0.99
N VAL A 79 5.00 4.45 -0.87
CA VAL A 79 6.44 4.73 -0.69
C VAL A 79 7.05 5.32 -1.96
N ARG A 80 6.74 4.78 -3.15
CA ARG A 80 7.26 5.33 -4.42
C ARG A 80 6.80 6.76 -4.67
N ASP A 81 5.56 7.07 -4.36
CA ASP A 81 5.04 8.44 -4.47
C ASP A 81 5.78 9.40 -3.52
N TRP A 82 6.29 8.89 -2.39
CA TRP A 82 7.02 9.70 -1.41
C TRP A 82 8.52 9.83 -1.72
N ILE A 83 9.19 8.74 -2.15
CA ILE A 83 10.65 8.77 -2.42
C ILE A 83 11.01 9.40 -3.77
N GLY A 84 10.10 9.35 -4.73
CA GLY A 84 10.35 9.80 -6.09
C GLY A 84 11.11 8.79 -6.97
N PRO A 85 11.33 9.13 -8.26
CA PRO A 85 11.80 8.18 -9.27
C PRO A 85 13.23 7.66 -9.05
N ALA A 86 14.11 8.43 -8.41
CA ALA A 86 15.49 8.01 -8.12
C ALA A 86 15.64 7.29 -6.77
N GLY A 87 14.60 7.28 -5.93
CA GLY A 87 14.59 6.54 -4.68
C GLY A 87 14.49 5.02 -4.92
N LYS A 88 15.07 4.23 -4.02
CA LYS A 88 15.06 2.76 -4.11
C LYS A 88 14.43 2.15 -2.88
N ILE A 89 13.55 1.16 -3.08
CA ILE A 89 13.03 0.29 -2.03
C ILE A 89 13.96 -0.91 -1.94
N HIS A 90 14.49 -1.17 -0.75
CA HIS A 90 15.41 -2.30 -0.51
C HIS A 90 14.70 -3.49 0.10
N SER A 91 13.80 -3.26 1.04
CA SER A 91 13.06 -4.33 1.72
C SER A 91 11.76 -3.86 2.30
N ILE A 92 10.85 -4.80 2.45
CA ILE A 92 9.60 -4.66 3.21
C ILE A 92 9.57 -5.81 4.21
N SER A 93 9.45 -5.48 5.49
CA SER A 93 9.43 -6.47 6.58
C SER A 93 8.27 -6.20 7.54
N GLY A 94 7.82 -7.24 8.26
CA GLY A 94 6.69 -7.12 9.17
C GLY A 94 5.36 -6.84 8.48
N PHE A 95 5.26 -7.10 7.19
CA PHE A 95 4.00 -7.01 6.44
C PHE A 95 3.09 -8.16 6.89
N ARG A 96 2.14 -7.85 7.74
CA ARG A 96 1.25 -8.83 8.35
C ARG A 96 -0.19 -8.38 8.27
N MET A 97 -1.03 -9.16 7.59
CA MET A 97 -2.48 -8.95 7.64
C MET A 97 -3.01 -9.25 9.05
N ARG A 98 -3.81 -8.33 9.58
CA ARG A 98 -4.51 -8.43 10.87
C ARG A 98 -6.00 -8.61 10.68
N SER A 99 -6.54 -8.03 9.61
CA SER A 99 -7.92 -8.18 9.21
C SER A 99 -8.06 -8.02 7.69
N PHE A 100 -9.20 -8.43 7.15
CA PHE A 100 -9.45 -8.34 5.72
C PHE A 100 -9.82 -6.92 5.29
N ASN A 101 -9.47 -6.58 4.05
CA ASN A 101 -9.89 -5.39 3.35
C ASN A 101 -10.93 -5.81 2.31
N TYR A 102 -12.19 -5.59 2.64
CA TYR A 102 -13.33 -6.09 1.88
C TYR A 102 -13.72 -5.18 0.71
N ALA A 103 -14.41 -5.75 -0.27
CA ALA A 103 -15.14 -4.95 -1.25
C ALA A 103 -16.06 -3.95 -0.53
N GLY A 104 -16.03 -2.70 -0.97
CA GLY A 104 -16.77 -1.58 -0.35
C GLY A 104 -15.98 -0.81 0.72
N ASP A 105 -14.89 -1.37 1.26
CA ASP A 105 -14.00 -0.65 2.17
C ASP A 105 -13.10 0.34 1.41
N THR A 106 -12.51 1.27 2.15
CA THR A 106 -11.37 2.08 1.69
C THR A 106 -10.17 1.77 2.57
N THR A 107 -9.07 1.33 1.96
CA THR A 107 -7.80 1.10 2.66
C THR A 107 -6.95 2.35 2.55
N THR A 108 -6.52 2.91 3.66
CA THR A 108 -5.60 4.05 3.72
C THR A 108 -4.26 3.58 4.23
N VAL A 109 -3.21 3.84 3.45
CA VAL A 109 -1.82 3.56 3.81
C VAL A 109 -1.21 4.81 4.42
N THR A 110 -0.57 4.65 5.57
CA THR A 110 0.18 5.69 6.27
C THR A 110 1.59 5.22 6.55
N GLY A 111 2.52 6.16 6.69
CA GLY A 111 3.90 5.85 7.01
C GLY A 111 4.58 6.98 7.77
N LYS A 112 5.58 6.61 8.57
CA LYS A 112 6.38 7.54 9.36
C LYS A 112 7.84 7.12 9.36
N VAL A 113 8.74 8.07 9.13
CA VAL A 113 10.19 7.85 9.21
C VAL A 113 10.56 7.57 10.66
N ILE A 114 11.13 6.39 10.92
CA ILE A 114 11.54 5.95 12.26
C ILE A 114 13.05 5.88 12.46
N GLY A 115 13.83 6.02 11.40
CA GLY A 115 15.29 6.01 11.48
C GLY A 115 15.95 6.36 10.16
N ILE A 116 17.14 6.96 10.27
CA ILE A 116 18.02 7.30 9.15
C ILE A 116 19.42 6.82 9.52
N ASP A 117 20.07 6.08 8.63
CA ASP A 117 21.45 5.60 8.77
C ASP A 117 22.18 5.74 7.42
N GLY A 118 23.04 6.73 7.32
CA GLY A 118 23.64 7.14 6.05
C GLY A 118 22.54 7.51 5.04
N THR A 119 22.54 6.86 3.87
CA THR A 119 21.51 7.06 2.84
C THR A 119 20.27 6.19 3.03
N THR A 120 20.28 5.32 4.04
CA THR A 120 19.20 4.36 4.32
C THR A 120 18.17 4.96 5.27
N ILE A 121 16.90 4.91 4.89
CA ILE A 121 15.77 5.42 5.65
C ILE A 121 14.85 4.25 5.97
N ARG A 122 14.40 4.15 7.21
CA ARG A 122 13.40 3.18 7.67
C ARG A 122 12.08 3.90 7.90
N ILE A 123 11.04 3.38 7.29
CA ILE A 123 9.67 3.93 7.33
C ILE A 123 8.76 2.88 7.96
N GLN A 124 8.14 3.19 9.07
CA GLN A 124 7.10 2.35 9.64
C GLN A 124 5.80 2.59 8.87
N MET A 125 5.20 1.51 8.38
CA MET A 125 4.01 1.55 7.53
C MET A 125 2.85 0.81 8.19
N THR A 126 1.63 1.33 7.98
CA THR A 126 0.37 0.63 8.30
C THR A 126 -0.65 0.83 7.21
N SER A 127 -1.53 -0.15 7.05
CA SER A 127 -2.80 0.03 6.33
C SER A 127 -3.94 0.04 7.33
N ASN A 128 -4.91 0.92 7.11
CA ASN A 128 -6.07 1.11 7.98
C ASN A 128 -7.34 1.16 7.14
N ASN A 129 -8.45 0.75 7.73
CA ASN A 129 -9.79 1.04 7.25
C ASN A 129 -10.63 1.64 8.41
N SER A 130 -11.93 1.79 8.25
CA SER A 130 -12.82 2.33 9.29
C SER A 130 -12.82 1.54 10.60
N ALA A 131 -12.43 0.26 10.57
CA ALA A 131 -12.36 -0.62 11.74
C ALA A 131 -10.99 -0.60 12.45
N GLY A 132 -9.98 0.06 11.87
CA GLY A 132 -8.63 0.17 12.43
C GLY A 132 -7.54 -0.39 11.53
N VAL A 133 -6.43 -0.82 12.13
CA VAL A 133 -5.28 -1.36 11.40
C VAL A 133 -5.61 -2.71 10.77
N THR A 134 -5.44 -2.79 9.46
CA THR A 134 -5.66 -4.03 8.69
C THR A 134 -4.37 -4.74 8.32
N VAL A 135 -3.26 -3.98 8.12
CA VAL A 135 -1.93 -4.53 7.81
C VAL A 135 -0.86 -3.80 8.59
N GLY A 136 0.10 -4.52 9.10
CA GLY A 136 1.25 -4.00 9.83
C GLY A 136 0.96 -3.80 11.34
N PRO A 137 1.70 -2.89 12.04
CA PRO A 137 2.82 -2.12 11.51
C PRO A 137 3.98 -2.98 11.02
N GLY A 138 4.62 -2.51 9.96
CA GLY A 138 5.83 -3.10 9.40
C GLY A 138 6.80 -2.02 8.97
N THR A 139 7.94 -2.39 8.42
CA THR A 139 9.00 -1.45 8.04
C THR A 139 9.36 -1.59 6.56
N VAL A 140 9.39 -0.47 5.87
CA VAL A 140 9.96 -0.35 4.53
C VAL A 140 11.30 0.37 4.64
N THR A 141 12.34 -0.25 4.08
CA THR A 141 13.69 0.33 4.02
C THR A 141 13.93 0.86 2.63
N VAL A 142 14.30 2.13 2.55
CA VAL A 142 14.55 2.83 1.28
C VAL A 142 15.88 3.57 1.32
N SER A 143 16.38 3.96 0.14
CA SER A 143 17.45 4.95 0.03
C SER A 143 17.03 6.07 -0.92
N LEU A 144 17.55 7.27 -0.64
CA LEU A 144 17.36 8.48 -1.43
C LEU A 144 18.69 8.98 -1.98
N PRO A 145 18.67 9.70 -3.09
CA PRO A 145 19.83 10.45 -3.55
C PRO A 145 20.17 11.56 -2.52
N GLU A 146 21.45 11.96 -2.49
CA GLU A 146 21.97 13.06 -1.66
C GLU A 146 21.37 14.42 -2.04
#